data_f7b5748b722f94d5a34b2899909ae6d6
#
_entry.id   f7b5748b722f94d5a34b2899909ae6d6
#
_cell.length_a   1.000
_cell.length_b   1.000
_cell.length_c   1.000
_cell.angle_alpha   90.00
_cell.angle_beta   90.00
_cell.angle_gamma   90.00
#
_symmetry.space_group_name_H-M   'P 1'
#
loop_
_entity.id
_entity.type
_entity.pdbx_description
1 polymer ?
#
loop_
_entity_poly.entity_id
_entity_poly.type
_entity_poly.pdbx_seq_one_letter_code
_entity_poly.pdbx_strand_id
1 'polypeptide(L)'
;MHVMDTWEPTLSTGALLGIAVAAIAVILTLIIYFKVHAFITLVTVSALTALAAGIPLDGVVPTMTSGFGSTLGSVALLVGLGAMIGRLVETSGGAKTLADALVKLFGENKAPLALGVASLIMGFPIFFDAGLMVMLPVIFAVARRLDGPVLAYGIPAAGAFSVMHVFVPPHPGPVAAGEFFNADLGLILLFGLLVALPTWYLSSYRFGLHLGKKYPYRLEEAITGALVSDAELPDRPASPASVISILVIPMILIFGNTGLTTLGTAGVVDPSATWVRFFIFLGQTPIALLITTLVAMAVLGLRRGEDKSAIEKTVESSLGPICSVVLITGAGGMFGGVLRTSGIGDALADSMSNLGVPVILACYLIAVALRLAQGSATVALTTAAALMVPAVEAGGFSEIQLVLITLATAAGSVFGSHVNDSGFWLVGRLMGMDVSTTLRTWTVNQALISSIGFGIVLIFYGAAALL
;
A
#
# COMPACT_ATOMS: atom_id res chain seq x y z
N MET A 1 -0.69 -32.31 -25.58
CA MET A 1 -0.15 -32.57 -24.23
C MET A 1 0.94 -31.52 -24.05
N HIS A 2 0.72 -30.50 -23.19
CA HIS A 2 1.72 -29.47 -22.96
C HIS A 2 2.91 -30.10 -22.23
N VAL A 3 4.16 -29.77 -22.64
CA VAL A 3 5.41 -30.26 -22.02
C VAL A 3 5.43 -30.01 -20.51
N MET A 4 4.73 -28.98 -20.04
CA MET A 4 4.62 -28.63 -18.62
C MET A 4 3.72 -29.56 -17.79
N ASP A 5 2.83 -30.35 -18.43
CA ASP A 5 1.94 -31.27 -17.71
C ASP A 5 2.69 -32.53 -17.17
N THR A 6 3.92 -32.74 -17.65
CA THR A 6 4.76 -33.89 -17.29
C THR A 6 6.13 -33.49 -16.75
N TRP A 7 6.43 -32.19 -16.67
CA TRP A 7 7.73 -31.74 -16.19
C TRP A 7 7.77 -31.67 -14.65
N GLU A 8 8.80 -32.24 -14.08
CA GLU A 8 9.06 -32.17 -12.63
C GLU A 8 10.46 -31.58 -12.39
N PRO A 9 10.65 -30.79 -11.29
CA PRO A 9 11.96 -30.29 -10.90
C PRO A 9 12.97 -31.42 -10.66
N THR A 10 14.13 -31.34 -11.30
CA THR A 10 15.17 -32.40 -11.23
C THR A 10 16.37 -31.98 -10.37
N LEU A 11 16.47 -30.72 -10.00
CA LEU A 11 17.62 -30.20 -9.24
C LEU A 11 17.48 -30.51 -7.74
N SER A 12 18.63 -30.70 -7.07
CA SER A 12 18.66 -30.87 -5.62
C SER A 12 18.25 -29.59 -4.88
N THR A 13 17.71 -29.73 -3.66
CA THR A 13 17.33 -28.62 -2.78
C THR A 13 18.45 -27.58 -2.65
N GLY A 14 19.71 -28.01 -2.47
CA GLY A 14 20.86 -27.11 -2.38
C GLY A 14 21.13 -26.31 -3.66
N ALA A 15 20.93 -26.91 -4.84
CA ALA A 15 21.06 -26.23 -6.12
C ALA A 15 19.95 -25.20 -6.33
N LEU A 16 18.69 -25.56 -6.00
CA LEU A 16 17.55 -24.66 -6.07
C LEU A 16 17.69 -23.45 -5.14
N LEU A 17 18.17 -23.66 -3.92
CA LEU A 17 18.50 -22.58 -2.97
C LEU A 17 19.62 -21.68 -3.48
N GLY A 18 20.67 -22.26 -4.08
CA GLY A 18 21.75 -21.51 -4.71
C GLY A 18 21.23 -20.60 -5.83
N ILE A 19 20.34 -21.11 -6.68
CA ILE A 19 19.67 -20.33 -7.74
C ILE A 19 18.81 -19.22 -7.15
N ALA A 20 18.05 -19.48 -6.08
CA ALA A 20 17.24 -18.45 -5.40
C ALA A 20 18.11 -17.32 -4.84
N VAL A 21 19.20 -17.65 -4.13
CA VAL A 21 20.14 -16.65 -3.59
C VAL A 21 20.80 -15.86 -4.73
N ALA A 22 21.21 -16.52 -5.82
CA ALA A 22 21.78 -15.85 -6.98
C ALA A 22 20.75 -14.90 -7.65
N ALA A 23 19.49 -15.34 -7.81
CA ALA A 23 18.43 -14.51 -8.37
C ALA A 23 18.21 -13.25 -7.53
N ILE A 24 18.11 -13.39 -6.19
CA ILE A 24 17.97 -12.23 -5.28
C ILE A 24 19.20 -11.30 -5.40
N ALA A 25 20.40 -11.85 -5.41
CA ALA A 25 21.64 -11.05 -5.55
C ALA A 25 21.66 -10.29 -6.89
N VAL A 26 21.23 -10.92 -7.99
CA VAL A 26 21.14 -10.28 -9.31
C VAL A 26 20.06 -9.19 -9.29
N ILE A 27 18.86 -9.44 -8.73
CA ILE A 27 17.82 -8.42 -8.57
C ILE A 27 18.37 -7.19 -7.84
N LEU A 28 18.99 -7.39 -6.69
CA LEU A 28 19.55 -6.30 -5.89
C LEU A 28 20.66 -5.57 -6.64
N THR A 29 21.56 -6.28 -7.29
CA THR A 29 22.66 -5.70 -8.07
C THR A 29 22.14 -4.86 -9.25
N LEU A 30 21.19 -5.37 -10.02
CA LEU A 30 20.61 -4.64 -11.16
C LEU A 30 19.87 -3.39 -10.69
N ILE A 31 19.09 -3.46 -9.61
CA ILE A 31 18.33 -2.31 -9.13
C ILE A 31 19.23 -1.29 -8.41
N ILE A 32 20.12 -1.74 -7.51
CA ILE A 32 20.90 -0.85 -6.65
C ILE A 32 22.10 -0.26 -7.38
N TYR A 33 22.91 -1.11 -7.98
CA TYR A 33 24.19 -0.69 -8.59
C TYR A 33 23.99 -0.20 -10.02
N PHE A 34 23.31 -0.99 -10.87
CA PHE A 34 23.09 -0.63 -12.27
C PHE A 34 21.90 0.28 -12.50
N LYS A 35 21.06 0.56 -11.48
CA LYS A 35 19.84 1.40 -11.57
C LYS A 35 18.86 0.95 -12.66
N VAL A 36 18.82 -0.33 -12.96
CA VAL A 36 17.87 -0.90 -13.92
C VAL A 36 16.46 -0.84 -13.32
N HIS A 37 15.49 -0.46 -14.14
CA HIS A 37 14.10 -0.35 -13.72
C HIS A 37 13.57 -1.69 -13.18
N ALA A 38 12.83 -1.68 -12.06
CA ALA A 38 12.38 -2.88 -11.35
C ALA A 38 11.60 -3.86 -12.25
N PHE A 39 10.74 -3.35 -13.15
CA PHE A 39 10.01 -4.17 -14.12
C PHE A 39 10.96 -4.98 -15.02
N ILE A 40 11.94 -4.32 -15.65
CA ILE A 40 12.91 -4.98 -16.53
C ILE A 40 13.74 -5.99 -15.74
N THR A 41 14.17 -5.64 -14.54
CA THR A 41 14.92 -6.53 -13.65
C THR A 41 14.13 -7.80 -13.34
N LEU A 42 12.89 -7.68 -12.90
CA LEU A 42 12.05 -8.84 -12.55
C LEU A 42 11.77 -9.73 -13.75
N VAL A 43 11.48 -9.15 -14.94
CA VAL A 43 11.29 -9.94 -16.17
C VAL A 43 12.56 -10.69 -16.55
N THR A 44 13.72 -10.00 -16.54
CA THR A 44 15.01 -10.62 -16.89
C THR A 44 15.41 -11.72 -15.93
N VAL A 45 15.30 -11.45 -14.62
CA VAL A 45 15.67 -12.45 -13.59
C VAL A 45 14.69 -13.61 -13.57
N SER A 46 13.39 -13.40 -13.83
CA SER A 46 12.44 -14.49 -13.99
C SER A 46 12.84 -15.45 -15.12
N ALA A 47 13.21 -14.92 -16.28
CA ALA A 47 13.67 -15.74 -17.40
C ALA A 47 14.96 -16.52 -17.06
N LEU A 48 15.96 -15.82 -16.49
CA LEU A 48 17.22 -16.46 -16.09
C LEU A 48 17.02 -17.53 -15.01
N THR A 49 16.16 -17.27 -14.03
CA THR A 49 15.83 -18.21 -12.95
C THR A 49 15.13 -19.45 -13.51
N ALA A 50 14.16 -19.25 -14.41
CA ALA A 50 13.45 -20.35 -15.07
C ALA A 50 14.42 -21.28 -15.83
N LEU A 51 15.33 -20.70 -16.59
CA LEU A 51 16.35 -21.43 -17.34
C LEU A 51 17.34 -22.14 -16.41
N ALA A 52 17.85 -21.46 -15.39
CA ALA A 52 18.79 -22.03 -14.43
C ALA A 52 18.17 -23.16 -13.62
N ALA A 53 16.89 -23.09 -13.32
CA ALA A 53 16.14 -24.13 -12.62
C ALA A 53 15.75 -25.32 -13.52
N GLY A 54 16.04 -25.26 -14.81
CA GLY A 54 15.82 -26.37 -15.74
C GLY A 54 14.40 -26.42 -16.32
N ILE A 55 13.61 -25.35 -16.24
CA ILE A 55 12.33 -25.28 -16.94
C ILE A 55 12.58 -25.38 -18.46
N PRO A 56 11.90 -26.27 -19.18
CA PRO A 56 12.04 -26.41 -20.63
C PRO A 56 11.82 -25.09 -21.37
N LEU A 57 12.57 -24.83 -22.46
CA LEU A 57 12.53 -23.58 -23.18
C LEU A 57 11.13 -23.16 -23.65
N ASP A 58 10.31 -24.12 -24.05
CA ASP A 58 8.92 -23.95 -24.44
C ASP A 58 7.98 -23.71 -23.25
N GLY A 59 8.40 -24.03 -22.04
CA GLY A 59 7.69 -23.79 -20.79
C GLY A 59 8.01 -22.43 -20.14
N VAL A 60 9.16 -21.81 -20.45
CA VAL A 60 9.60 -20.57 -19.77
C VAL A 60 8.61 -19.42 -19.98
N VAL A 61 8.30 -19.08 -21.23
CA VAL A 61 7.39 -17.98 -21.54
C VAL A 61 5.97 -18.24 -21.04
N PRO A 62 5.35 -19.41 -21.22
CA PRO A 62 4.04 -19.73 -20.63
C PRO A 62 4.01 -19.58 -19.10
N THR A 63 5.01 -20.07 -18.37
CA THR A 63 5.11 -19.92 -16.90
C THR A 63 5.16 -18.44 -16.50
N MET A 64 6.02 -17.66 -17.17
CA MET A 64 6.16 -16.23 -16.92
C MET A 64 4.86 -15.46 -17.19
N THR A 65 4.22 -15.70 -18.34
CA THR A 65 2.99 -14.99 -18.74
C THR A 65 1.79 -15.40 -17.92
N SER A 66 1.70 -16.65 -17.47
CA SER A 66 0.66 -17.14 -16.55
C SER A 66 0.76 -16.43 -15.20
N GLY A 67 1.95 -16.37 -14.59
CA GLY A 67 2.16 -15.66 -13.33
C GLY A 67 1.90 -14.16 -13.43
N PHE A 68 2.30 -13.54 -14.53
CA PHE A 68 2.03 -12.14 -14.83
C PHE A 68 0.52 -11.86 -14.97
N GLY A 69 -0.16 -12.65 -15.78
CA GLY A 69 -1.58 -12.45 -16.08
C GLY A 69 -2.51 -12.69 -14.92
N SER A 70 -2.24 -13.75 -14.10
CA SER A 70 -3.03 -14.04 -12.90
C SER A 70 -2.97 -12.88 -11.91
N THR A 71 -1.77 -12.38 -11.64
CA THR A 71 -1.56 -11.25 -10.72
C THR A 71 -2.18 -9.95 -11.24
N LEU A 72 -2.02 -9.66 -12.54
CA LEU A 72 -2.65 -8.48 -13.12
C LEU A 72 -4.18 -8.56 -13.09
N GLY A 73 -4.75 -9.73 -13.35
CA GLY A 73 -6.20 -9.93 -13.31
C GLY A 73 -6.81 -9.54 -11.96
N SER A 74 -6.15 -9.92 -10.87
CA SER A 74 -6.61 -9.60 -9.52
C SER A 74 -6.32 -8.16 -9.12
N VAL A 75 -5.09 -7.68 -9.35
CA VAL A 75 -4.59 -6.42 -8.78
C VAL A 75 -4.98 -5.19 -9.59
N ALA A 76 -4.96 -5.26 -10.94
CA ALA A 76 -5.16 -4.09 -11.80
C ALA A 76 -6.55 -3.46 -11.63
N LEU A 77 -7.61 -4.28 -11.47
CA LEU A 77 -8.97 -3.79 -11.22
C LEU A 77 -9.06 -3.01 -9.90
N LEU A 78 -8.49 -3.55 -8.83
CA LEU A 78 -8.57 -2.96 -7.50
C LEU A 78 -7.80 -1.65 -7.43
N VAL A 79 -6.58 -1.66 -7.94
CA VAL A 79 -5.71 -0.48 -7.97
C VAL A 79 -6.28 0.61 -8.89
N GLY A 80 -6.79 0.23 -10.06
CA GLY A 80 -7.41 1.14 -11.01
C GLY A 80 -8.63 1.85 -10.43
N LEU A 81 -9.59 1.09 -9.91
CA LEU A 81 -10.81 1.64 -9.30
C LEU A 81 -10.48 2.48 -8.05
N GLY A 82 -9.54 2.02 -7.20
CA GLY A 82 -9.08 2.78 -6.04
C GLY A 82 -8.47 4.13 -6.43
N ALA A 83 -7.62 4.16 -7.46
CA ALA A 83 -7.02 5.39 -7.97
C ALA A 83 -8.07 6.36 -8.57
N MET A 84 -9.09 5.84 -9.27
CA MET A 84 -10.20 6.63 -9.80
C MET A 84 -11.01 7.31 -8.68
N ILE A 85 -11.35 6.57 -7.62
CA ILE A 85 -12.02 7.11 -6.43
C ILE A 85 -11.14 8.22 -5.82
N GLY A 86 -9.85 7.93 -5.60
CA GLY A 86 -8.89 8.89 -5.05
C GLY A 86 -8.85 10.18 -5.86
N ARG A 87 -8.76 10.09 -7.18
CA ARG A 87 -8.71 11.24 -8.07
C ARG A 87 -9.99 12.08 -8.06
N LEU A 88 -11.16 11.43 -8.04
CA LEU A 88 -12.46 12.13 -7.93
C LEU A 88 -12.59 12.87 -6.59
N VAL A 89 -12.15 12.26 -5.49
CA VAL A 89 -12.13 12.90 -4.17
C VAL A 89 -11.15 14.07 -4.14
N GLU A 90 -9.96 13.91 -4.70
CA GLU A 90 -8.92 14.95 -4.80
C GLU A 90 -9.43 16.17 -5.56
N THR A 91 -9.92 15.99 -6.80
CA THR A 91 -10.37 17.10 -7.67
C THR A 91 -11.66 17.75 -7.19
N SER A 92 -12.43 17.09 -6.32
CA SER A 92 -13.67 17.63 -5.76
C SER A 92 -13.48 18.80 -4.78
N GLY A 93 -12.25 19.13 -4.37
CA GLY A 93 -12.00 20.10 -3.30
C GLY A 93 -12.35 19.59 -1.89
N GLY A 94 -12.71 18.31 -1.79
CA GLY A 94 -13.16 17.68 -0.54
C GLY A 94 -12.09 17.63 0.55
N ALA A 95 -10.81 17.60 0.18
CA ALA A 95 -9.69 17.59 1.13
C ALA A 95 -9.71 18.84 2.01
N LYS A 96 -9.83 20.02 1.40
CA LYS A 96 -9.88 21.30 2.12
C LYS A 96 -11.10 21.39 3.01
N THR A 97 -12.29 21.10 2.48
CA THR A 97 -13.53 21.20 3.26
C THR A 97 -13.53 20.23 4.45
N LEU A 98 -13.00 19.03 4.28
CA LEU A 98 -12.86 18.03 5.36
C LEU A 98 -11.87 18.51 6.43
N ALA A 99 -10.70 19.02 6.04
CA ALA A 99 -9.70 19.52 6.97
C ALA A 99 -10.21 20.73 7.76
N ASP A 100 -10.86 21.71 7.09
CA ASP A 100 -11.45 22.87 7.75
C ASP A 100 -12.56 22.46 8.75
N ALA A 101 -13.40 21.50 8.39
CA ALA A 101 -14.43 20.98 9.27
C ALA A 101 -13.84 20.30 10.52
N LEU A 102 -12.77 19.51 10.35
CA LEU A 102 -12.12 18.83 11.47
C LEU A 102 -11.32 19.80 12.37
N VAL A 103 -10.67 20.81 11.80
CA VAL A 103 -10.01 21.88 12.60
C VAL A 103 -11.05 22.63 13.41
N LYS A 104 -12.22 22.94 12.82
CA LYS A 104 -13.32 23.59 13.55
C LYS A 104 -13.88 22.69 14.66
N LEU A 105 -13.99 21.39 14.41
CA LEU A 105 -14.52 20.41 15.38
C LEU A 105 -13.58 20.18 16.56
N PHE A 106 -12.28 19.99 16.30
CA PHE A 106 -11.27 19.66 17.33
C PHE A 106 -10.71 20.90 18.04
N GLY A 107 -10.91 22.08 17.43
CA GLY A 107 -10.35 23.36 17.90
C GLY A 107 -8.90 23.57 17.46
N GLU A 108 -8.49 24.85 17.45
CA GLU A 108 -7.17 25.27 16.94
C GLU A 108 -5.99 24.67 17.69
N ASN A 109 -6.12 24.47 19.00
CA ASN A 109 -5.09 23.82 19.83
C ASN A 109 -4.78 22.38 19.41
N LYS A 110 -5.71 21.71 18.74
CA LYS A 110 -5.58 20.34 18.21
C LYS A 110 -5.50 20.28 16.69
N ALA A 111 -5.18 21.41 16.03
CA ALA A 111 -5.08 21.48 14.59
C ALA A 111 -4.12 20.42 13.98
N PRO A 112 -2.94 20.10 14.57
CA PRO A 112 -2.11 19.00 14.09
C PRO A 112 -2.83 17.63 14.09
N LEU A 113 -3.66 17.37 15.11
CA LEU A 113 -4.48 16.17 15.18
C LEU A 113 -5.56 16.18 14.09
N ALA A 114 -6.25 17.31 13.91
CA ALA A 114 -7.30 17.47 12.92
C ALA A 114 -6.80 17.24 11.49
N LEU A 115 -5.65 17.83 11.14
CA LEU A 115 -5.01 17.65 9.83
C LEU A 115 -4.54 16.20 9.63
N GLY A 116 -3.98 15.58 10.66
CA GLY A 116 -3.59 14.18 10.60
C GLY A 116 -4.79 13.24 10.40
N VAL A 117 -5.90 13.47 11.11
CA VAL A 117 -7.15 12.70 10.94
C VAL A 117 -7.76 12.94 9.56
N ALA A 118 -7.77 14.19 9.06
CA ALA A 118 -8.19 14.48 7.69
C ALA A 118 -7.35 13.69 6.67
N SER A 119 -6.04 13.68 6.88
CA SER A 119 -5.09 12.95 6.02
C SER A 119 -5.24 11.42 6.12
N LEU A 120 -5.60 10.86 7.29
CA LEU A 120 -5.97 9.43 7.41
C LEU A 120 -7.21 9.10 6.57
N ILE A 121 -8.26 9.91 6.69
CA ILE A 121 -9.50 9.71 5.94
C ILE A 121 -9.24 9.84 4.43
N MET A 122 -8.54 10.90 4.01
CA MET A 122 -8.20 11.13 2.61
C MET A 122 -7.21 10.10 2.07
N GLY A 123 -6.29 9.62 2.91
CA GLY A 123 -5.28 8.61 2.57
C GLY A 123 -5.84 7.23 2.32
N PHE A 124 -7.12 6.98 2.61
CA PHE A 124 -7.75 5.69 2.31
C PHE A 124 -7.75 5.38 0.80
N PRO A 125 -8.21 6.27 -0.10
CA PRO A 125 -8.16 6.03 -1.54
C PRO A 125 -7.03 6.78 -2.27
N ILE A 126 -6.39 7.78 -1.65
CA ILE A 126 -5.45 8.67 -2.33
C ILE A 126 -4.02 8.24 -2.05
N PHE A 127 -3.22 8.12 -3.10
CA PHE A 127 -1.80 7.81 -3.00
C PHE A 127 -1.04 8.86 -2.19
N PHE A 128 0.04 8.44 -1.53
CA PHE A 128 0.85 9.27 -0.65
C PHE A 128 1.25 10.62 -1.28
N ASP A 129 1.83 10.58 -2.48
CA ASP A 129 2.35 11.78 -3.15
C ASP A 129 1.21 12.76 -3.48
N ALA A 130 0.15 12.27 -4.10
CA ALA A 130 -1.02 13.07 -4.47
C ALA A 130 -1.74 13.65 -3.24
N GLY A 131 -1.96 12.80 -2.22
CA GLY A 131 -2.64 13.21 -0.99
C GLY A 131 -1.87 14.28 -0.24
N LEU A 132 -0.55 14.14 -0.12
CA LEU A 132 0.29 15.16 0.52
C LEU A 132 0.26 16.48 -0.26
N MET A 133 0.35 16.44 -1.61
CA MET A 133 0.29 17.65 -2.45
C MET A 133 -1.03 18.40 -2.30
N VAL A 134 -2.15 17.69 -2.24
CA VAL A 134 -3.49 18.28 -2.06
C VAL A 134 -3.66 18.88 -0.66
N MET A 135 -3.11 18.22 0.37
CA MET A 135 -3.20 18.71 1.75
C MET A 135 -2.20 19.82 2.08
N LEU A 136 -1.14 19.97 1.31
CA LEU A 136 -0.07 20.91 1.61
C LEU A 136 -0.54 22.38 1.74
N PRO A 137 -1.34 22.94 0.80
CA PRO A 137 -1.87 24.30 0.95
C PRO A 137 -2.68 24.49 2.24
N VAL A 138 -3.45 23.46 2.63
CA VAL A 138 -4.24 23.48 3.88
C VAL A 138 -3.32 23.43 5.11
N ILE A 139 -2.29 22.56 5.09
CA ILE A 139 -1.29 22.48 6.16
C ILE A 139 -0.62 23.85 6.35
N PHE A 140 -0.21 24.49 5.26
CA PHE A 140 0.47 25.79 5.30
C PHE A 140 -0.46 26.92 5.76
N ALA A 141 -1.70 26.95 5.26
CA ALA A 141 -2.68 27.93 5.68
C ALA A 141 -2.97 27.87 7.20
N VAL A 142 -3.12 26.64 7.72
CA VAL A 142 -3.34 26.42 9.16
C VAL A 142 -2.08 26.75 9.98
N ALA A 143 -0.90 26.31 9.53
CA ALA A 143 0.37 26.62 10.21
C ALA A 143 0.63 28.14 10.29
N ARG A 144 0.35 28.88 9.19
CA ARG A 144 0.47 30.34 9.13
C ARG A 144 -0.55 31.01 10.07
N ARG A 145 -1.83 30.62 9.97
CA ARG A 145 -2.92 31.20 10.79
C ARG A 145 -2.65 31.09 12.29
N LEU A 146 -2.06 29.96 12.71
CA LEU A 146 -1.78 29.63 14.11
C LEU A 146 -0.34 29.97 14.54
N ASP A 147 0.43 30.61 13.67
CA ASP A 147 1.86 30.94 13.89
C ASP A 147 2.68 29.75 14.41
N GLY A 148 2.36 28.55 13.89
CA GLY A 148 2.91 27.30 14.35
C GLY A 148 4.01 26.73 13.47
N PRO A 149 4.89 25.84 13.99
CA PRO A 149 5.96 25.23 13.22
C PRO A 149 5.40 24.23 12.22
N VAL A 150 5.83 24.32 10.95
CA VAL A 150 5.31 23.50 9.82
C VAL A 150 5.38 22.00 10.10
N LEU A 151 6.46 21.54 10.73
CA LEU A 151 6.66 20.11 11.01
C LEU A 151 5.63 19.54 12.00
N ALA A 152 5.10 20.37 12.91
CA ALA A 152 4.05 19.94 13.84
C ALA A 152 2.73 19.59 13.12
N TYR A 153 2.48 20.18 11.96
CA TYR A 153 1.29 19.95 11.15
C TYR A 153 1.57 18.98 10.00
N GLY A 154 2.71 19.15 9.35
CA GLY A 154 3.08 18.42 8.13
C GLY A 154 3.46 16.96 8.37
N ILE A 155 4.25 16.65 9.41
CA ILE A 155 4.65 15.27 9.71
C ILE A 155 3.45 14.38 10.11
N PRO A 156 2.52 14.82 10.98
CA PRO A 156 1.28 14.06 11.21
C PRO A 156 0.47 13.80 9.94
N ALA A 157 0.34 14.79 9.07
CA ALA A 157 -0.40 14.65 7.81
C ALA A 157 0.31 13.70 6.82
N ALA A 158 1.61 13.90 6.58
CA ALA A 158 2.40 13.05 5.70
C ALA A 158 2.47 11.60 6.22
N GLY A 159 2.66 11.42 7.53
CA GLY A 159 2.68 10.09 8.14
C GLY A 159 1.32 9.38 8.08
N ALA A 160 0.21 10.13 8.10
CA ALA A 160 -1.13 9.58 7.93
C ALA A 160 -1.29 8.95 6.52
N PHE A 161 -0.91 9.67 5.47
CA PHE A 161 -0.88 9.11 4.12
C PHE A 161 0.05 7.90 4.02
N SER A 162 1.20 7.93 4.69
CA SER A 162 2.17 6.84 4.67
C SER A 162 1.62 5.54 5.29
N VAL A 163 1.01 5.61 6.48
CA VAL A 163 0.44 4.41 7.12
C VAL A 163 -0.75 3.84 6.34
N MET A 164 -1.61 4.71 5.80
CA MET A 164 -2.73 4.27 4.96
C MET A 164 -2.22 3.59 3.69
N HIS A 165 -1.21 4.17 3.05
CA HIS A 165 -0.63 3.65 1.82
C HIS A 165 -0.04 2.24 1.95
N VAL A 166 0.59 1.92 3.09
CA VAL A 166 1.28 0.63 3.26
C VAL A 166 0.44 -0.43 3.95
N PHE A 167 -0.51 -0.07 4.82
CA PHE A 167 -1.27 -1.05 5.59
C PHE A 167 -2.68 -1.30 5.06
N VAL A 168 -3.24 -0.40 4.25
CA VAL A 168 -4.69 -0.39 4.02
C VAL A 168 -5.03 -0.53 2.53
N PRO A 169 -5.77 -1.59 2.13
CA PRO A 169 -6.40 -1.63 0.81
C PRO A 169 -7.35 -0.41 0.62
N PRO A 170 -7.54 0.09 -0.61
CA PRO A 170 -7.19 -0.50 -1.90
C PRO A 170 -5.81 -0.09 -2.44
N HIS A 171 -4.89 0.35 -1.61
CA HIS A 171 -3.54 0.66 -2.08
C HIS A 171 -2.86 -0.56 -2.71
N PRO A 172 -2.06 -0.37 -3.80
CA PRO A 172 -1.55 -1.48 -4.60
C PRO A 172 -0.63 -2.42 -3.83
N GLY A 173 0.15 -1.91 -2.88
CA GLY A 173 1.05 -2.74 -2.07
C GLY A 173 0.32 -3.80 -1.25
N PRO A 174 -0.57 -3.40 -0.32
CA PRO A 174 -1.36 -4.34 0.48
C PRO A 174 -2.23 -5.28 -0.35
N VAL A 175 -2.83 -4.77 -1.45
CA VAL A 175 -3.63 -5.59 -2.36
C VAL A 175 -2.78 -6.68 -3.01
N ALA A 176 -1.63 -6.32 -3.59
CA ALA A 176 -0.75 -7.27 -4.24
C ALA A 176 -0.14 -8.30 -3.26
N ALA A 177 0.29 -7.85 -2.08
CA ALA A 177 0.83 -8.75 -1.07
C ALA A 177 -0.25 -9.71 -0.51
N GLY A 178 -1.48 -9.21 -0.32
CA GLY A 178 -2.63 -10.04 0.05
C GLY A 178 -2.93 -11.11 -0.99
N GLU A 179 -2.91 -10.75 -2.27
CA GLU A 179 -3.11 -11.69 -3.38
C GLU A 179 -1.99 -12.75 -3.43
N PHE A 180 -0.72 -12.34 -3.29
CA PHE A 180 0.40 -13.26 -3.26
C PHE A 180 0.34 -14.26 -2.12
N PHE A 181 -0.13 -13.86 -0.94
CA PHE A 181 -0.23 -14.72 0.24
C PHE A 181 -1.62 -15.36 0.40
N ASN A 182 -2.52 -15.15 -0.56
CA ASN A 182 -3.90 -15.63 -0.52
C ASN A 182 -4.64 -15.24 0.77
N ALA A 183 -4.40 -14.01 1.23
CA ALA A 183 -5.00 -13.44 2.44
C ALA A 183 -6.26 -12.64 2.12
N ASP A 184 -7.32 -12.77 2.94
CA ASP A 184 -8.58 -12.07 2.74
C ASP A 184 -8.42 -10.54 2.82
N LEU A 185 -8.82 -9.84 1.75
CA LEU A 185 -8.65 -8.38 1.64
C LEU A 185 -9.51 -7.60 2.64
N GLY A 186 -10.65 -8.15 3.06
CA GLY A 186 -11.49 -7.53 4.09
C GLY A 186 -10.84 -7.64 5.47
N LEU A 187 -10.23 -8.77 5.78
CA LEU A 187 -9.43 -8.91 7.00
C LEU A 187 -8.16 -8.06 6.95
N ILE A 188 -7.48 -7.94 5.79
CA ILE A 188 -6.35 -7.00 5.64
C ILE A 188 -6.83 -5.57 5.88
N LEU A 189 -8.00 -5.18 5.37
CA LEU A 189 -8.57 -3.85 5.63
C LEU A 189 -8.84 -3.65 7.12
N LEU A 190 -9.45 -4.62 7.80
CA LEU A 190 -9.77 -4.53 9.23
C LEU A 190 -8.48 -4.44 10.07
N PHE A 191 -7.60 -5.43 9.97
CA PHE A 191 -6.35 -5.46 10.74
C PHE A 191 -5.39 -4.36 10.32
N GLY A 192 -5.38 -3.99 9.03
CA GLY A 192 -4.63 -2.85 8.51
C GLY A 192 -5.00 -1.54 9.19
N LEU A 193 -6.31 -1.27 9.39
CA LEU A 193 -6.78 -0.10 10.16
C LEU A 193 -6.40 -0.21 11.63
N LEU A 194 -6.55 -1.39 12.25
CA LEU A 194 -6.15 -1.63 13.65
C LEU A 194 -4.64 -1.43 13.88
N VAL A 195 -3.82 -1.68 12.87
CA VAL A 195 -2.36 -1.43 12.91
C VAL A 195 -2.05 0.03 12.55
N ALA A 196 -2.64 0.57 11.49
CA ALA A 196 -2.33 1.89 10.96
C ALA A 196 -2.63 3.02 11.95
N LEU A 197 -3.81 2.99 12.60
CA LEU A 197 -4.24 4.08 13.49
C LEU A 197 -3.32 4.26 14.71
N PRO A 198 -3.03 3.22 15.53
CA PRO A 198 -2.10 3.39 16.65
C PRO A 198 -0.66 3.63 16.19
N THR A 199 -0.23 3.03 15.07
CA THR A 199 1.07 3.29 14.48
C THR A 199 1.22 4.77 14.13
N TRP A 200 0.27 5.35 13.41
CA TRP A 200 0.25 6.76 13.07
C TRP A 200 0.29 7.66 14.32
N TYR A 201 -0.54 7.35 15.32
CA TYR A 201 -0.60 8.16 16.54
C TYR A 201 0.73 8.19 17.28
N LEU A 202 1.37 7.04 17.43
CA LEU A 202 2.63 6.91 18.17
C LEU A 202 3.83 7.44 17.37
N SER A 203 3.94 7.08 16.09
CA SER A 203 5.06 7.47 15.24
C SER A 203 4.93 8.90 14.71
N SER A 204 3.85 9.21 13.98
CA SER A 204 3.79 10.43 13.18
C SER A 204 3.18 11.60 13.94
N TYR A 205 2.10 11.38 14.69
CA TYR A 205 1.46 12.45 15.44
C TYR A 205 2.33 12.89 16.63
N ARG A 206 2.68 11.96 17.53
CA ARG A 206 3.49 12.29 18.73
C ARG A 206 4.90 12.77 18.36
N PHE A 207 5.51 12.11 17.40
CA PHE A 207 6.84 12.50 16.93
C PHE A 207 6.81 13.82 16.16
N GLY A 208 5.80 14.07 15.32
CA GLY A 208 5.60 15.34 14.61
C GLY A 208 5.49 16.54 15.58
N LEU A 209 4.74 16.38 16.68
CA LEU A 209 4.67 17.41 17.73
C LEU A 209 6.03 17.65 18.39
N HIS A 210 6.82 16.59 18.63
CA HIS A 210 8.18 16.71 19.14
C HIS A 210 9.10 17.43 18.14
N LEU A 211 9.00 17.07 16.86
CA LEU A 211 9.79 17.70 15.80
C LEU A 211 9.46 19.19 15.64
N GLY A 212 8.19 19.58 15.74
CA GLY A 212 7.79 20.97 15.72
C GLY A 212 8.41 21.83 16.82
N LYS A 213 8.62 21.23 18.03
CA LYS A 213 9.33 21.91 19.12
C LYS A 213 10.84 21.98 18.87
N LYS A 214 11.42 20.92 18.30
CA LYS A 214 12.87 20.80 18.05
C LYS A 214 13.34 21.59 16.85
N TYR A 215 12.52 21.68 15.81
CA TYR A 215 12.78 22.35 14.55
C TYR A 215 11.63 23.35 14.28
N PRO A 216 11.67 24.54 14.84
CA PRO A 216 10.58 25.51 14.75
C PRO A 216 10.60 26.26 13.41
N TYR A 217 10.69 25.51 12.28
CA TYR A 217 10.62 26.11 10.95
C TYR A 217 9.26 26.75 10.74
N ARG A 218 9.27 28.07 10.47
CA ARG A 218 8.10 28.82 10.03
C ARG A 218 8.22 29.05 8.53
N LEU A 219 7.10 29.03 7.84
CA LEU A 219 7.11 29.30 6.41
C LEU A 219 7.36 30.80 6.21
N GLU A 220 8.44 31.12 5.49
CA GLU A 220 8.66 32.47 5.01
C GLU A 220 7.58 32.83 3.96
N GLU A 221 7.12 34.09 3.96
CA GLU A 221 6.06 34.54 3.05
C GLU A 221 6.36 34.27 1.56
N ALA A 222 7.63 34.32 1.17
CA ALA A 222 8.08 34.06 -0.19
C ALA A 222 7.85 32.61 -0.67
N ILE A 223 8.00 31.61 0.21
CA ILE A 223 7.78 30.19 -0.11
C ILE A 223 6.27 29.89 -0.16
N THR A 224 5.50 30.52 0.74
CA THR A 224 4.04 30.34 0.78
C THR A 224 3.30 31.05 -0.37
N GLY A 225 3.79 32.18 -0.84
CA GLY A 225 3.20 32.90 -1.98
C GLY A 225 3.28 32.12 -3.29
N ALA A 226 4.34 31.33 -3.48
CA ALA A 226 4.51 30.51 -4.69
C ALA A 226 3.76 29.16 -4.65
N LEU A 227 3.49 28.63 -3.43
CA LEU A 227 2.81 27.34 -3.23
C LEU A 227 1.34 27.48 -2.86
N VAL A 228 0.93 28.61 -2.32
CA VAL A 228 -0.47 29.03 -2.13
C VAL A 228 -0.89 29.95 -3.27
N SER A 229 -0.54 29.64 -4.51
CA SER A 229 -1.45 30.03 -5.59
C SER A 229 -2.74 29.30 -5.25
N ASP A 230 -3.82 30.04 -5.05
CA ASP A 230 -5.15 29.47 -4.90
C ASP A 230 -5.32 28.41 -6.00
N ALA A 231 -5.07 27.16 -5.68
CA ALA A 231 -5.56 26.07 -6.51
C ALA A 231 -7.05 26.36 -6.54
N GLU A 232 -7.52 26.87 -7.66
CA GLU A 232 -8.89 27.34 -7.83
C GLU A 232 -9.77 26.18 -7.34
N LEU A 233 -10.32 26.37 -6.14
CA LEU A 233 -11.30 25.42 -5.65
C LEU A 233 -12.40 25.40 -6.69
N PRO A 234 -12.91 24.22 -7.03
CA PRO A 234 -14.08 24.16 -7.88
C PRO A 234 -15.17 25.07 -7.27
N ASP A 235 -15.93 25.76 -8.12
CA ASP A 235 -16.99 26.70 -7.72
C ASP A 235 -17.91 26.17 -6.62
N ARG A 236 -18.05 24.84 -6.57
CA ARG A 236 -18.84 24.10 -5.58
C ARG A 236 -18.02 22.95 -4.99
N PRO A 237 -17.17 23.17 -3.99
CA PRO A 237 -16.38 22.11 -3.39
C PRO A 237 -17.28 21.04 -2.71
N ALA A 238 -16.81 19.79 -2.71
CA ALA A 238 -17.55 18.70 -2.08
C ALA A 238 -17.66 18.94 -0.58
N SER A 239 -18.84 18.63 -0.02
CA SER A 239 -19.02 18.70 1.43
C SER A 239 -18.26 17.59 2.16
N PRO A 240 -17.82 17.82 3.42
CA PRO A 240 -17.18 16.76 4.23
C PRO A 240 -18.02 15.49 4.32
N ALA A 241 -19.34 15.64 4.45
CA ALA A 241 -20.28 14.51 4.52
C ALA A 241 -20.27 13.70 3.22
N SER A 242 -20.25 14.36 2.04
CA SER A 242 -20.18 13.66 0.75
C SER A 242 -18.87 12.86 0.62
N VAL A 243 -17.74 13.44 1.00
CA VAL A 243 -16.43 12.77 0.97
C VAL A 243 -16.44 11.54 1.87
N ILE A 244 -16.82 11.72 3.15
CA ILE A 244 -16.88 10.61 4.12
C ILE A 244 -17.83 9.51 3.64
N SER A 245 -19.00 9.86 3.12
CA SER A 245 -19.98 8.88 2.61
C SER A 245 -19.38 8.04 1.49
N ILE A 246 -18.69 8.65 0.52
CA ILE A 246 -18.01 7.92 -0.58
C ILE A 246 -16.96 6.96 -0.02
N LEU A 247 -16.14 7.40 0.94
CA LEU A 247 -15.05 6.58 1.49
C LEU A 247 -15.55 5.42 2.37
N VAL A 248 -16.71 5.57 2.99
CA VAL A 248 -17.32 4.55 3.86
C VAL A 248 -18.06 3.46 3.04
N ILE A 249 -18.54 3.77 1.84
CA ILE A 249 -19.26 2.78 1.00
C ILE A 249 -18.45 1.48 0.81
N PRO A 250 -17.20 1.49 0.28
CA PRO A 250 -16.47 0.25 0.06
C PRO A 250 -16.16 -0.48 1.37
N MET A 251 -15.91 0.26 2.46
CA MET A 251 -15.68 -0.34 3.77
C MET A 251 -16.90 -1.12 4.27
N ILE A 252 -18.10 -0.54 4.20
CA ILE A 252 -19.34 -1.20 4.60
C ILE A 252 -19.58 -2.45 3.75
N LEU A 253 -19.40 -2.35 2.43
CA LEU A 253 -19.63 -3.47 1.52
C LEU A 253 -18.63 -4.61 1.77
N ILE A 254 -17.33 -4.29 1.88
CA ILE A 254 -16.28 -5.29 2.11
C ILE A 254 -16.41 -5.94 3.48
N PHE A 255 -16.63 -5.16 4.55
CA PHE A 255 -16.86 -5.72 5.88
C PHE A 255 -18.18 -6.53 5.96
N GLY A 256 -19.19 -6.12 5.21
CA GLY A 256 -20.43 -6.91 5.06
C GLY A 256 -20.17 -8.28 4.45
N ASN A 257 -19.35 -8.36 3.40
CA ASN A 257 -18.93 -9.61 2.78
C ASN A 257 -18.17 -10.48 3.78
N THR A 258 -17.06 -9.97 4.35
CA THR A 258 -16.23 -10.71 5.31
C THR A 258 -17.07 -11.18 6.51
N GLY A 259 -17.92 -10.32 7.06
CA GLY A 259 -18.81 -10.68 8.18
C GLY A 259 -19.80 -11.79 7.84
N LEU A 260 -20.48 -11.70 6.68
CA LEU A 260 -21.42 -12.75 6.25
C LEU A 260 -20.71 -14.07 5.93
N THR A 261 -19.53 -14.03 5.34
CA THR A 261 -18.72 -15.23 5.09
C THR A 261 -18.33 -15.89 6.40
N THR A 262 -17.84 -15.13 7.38
CA THR A 262 -17.48 -15.62 8.71
C THR A 262 -18.69 -16.22 9.46
N LEU A 263 -19.85 -15.54 9.43
CA LEU A 263 -21.08 -16.04 10.03
C LEU A 263 -21.59 -17.30 9.34
N GLY A 264 -21.40 -17.41 8.02
CA GLY A 264 -21.72 -18.62 7.25
C GLY A 264 -20.84 -19.80 7.66
N THR A 265 -19.53 -19.57 7.79
CA THR A 265 -18.56 -20.59 8.24
C THR A 265 -18.85 -21.03 9.68
N ALA A 266 -19.27 -20.10 10.55
CA ALA A 266 -19.69 -20.39 11.92
C ALA A 266 -21.07 -21.08 12.03
N GLY A 267 -21.77 -21.31 10.92
CA GLY A 267 -23.10 -21.92 10.91
C GLY A 267 -24.25 -21.05 11.46
N VAL A 268 -24.00 -19.75 11.64
CA VAL A 268 -25.00 -18.80 12.15
C VAL A 268 -25.97 -18.36 11.05
N VAL A 269 -25.48 -18.27 9.81
CA VAL A 269 -26.24 -17.86 8.62
C VAL A 269 -26.10 -18.93 7.55
N ASP A 270 -27.17 -19.23 6.82
CA ASP A 270 -27.12 -20.14 5.69
C ASP A 270 -26.37 -19.48 4.50
N PRO A 271 -25.15 -19.94 4.16
CA PRO A 271 -24.36 -19.35 3.07
C PRO A 271 -24.99 -19.60 1.68
N SER A 272 -25.93 -20.54 1.57
CA SER A 272 -26.65 -20.84 0.32
C SER A 272 -27.85 -19.92 0.08
N ALA A 273 -28.32 -19.21 1.11
CA ALA A 273 -29.44 -18.29 1.01
C ALA A 273 -29.18 -17.17 -0.02
N THR A 274 -30.14 -16.92 -0.91
CA THR A 274 -30.00 -15.96 -2.03
C THR A 274 -29.61 -14.56 -1.57
N TRP A 275 -30.18 -14.06 -0.47
CA TRP A 275 -29.84 -12.73 0.05
C TRP A 275 -28.39 -12.69 0.59
N VAL A 276 -27.91 -13.76 1.24
CA VAL A 276 -26.52 -13.86 1.73
C VAL A 276 -25.56 -13.79 0.56
N ARG A 277 -25.78 -14.63 -0.46
CA ARG A 277 -24.96 -14.65 -1.68
C ARG A 277 -24.98 -13.31 -2.41
N PHE A 278 -26.11 -12.62 -2.44
CA PHE A 278 -26.23 -11.30 -3.05
C PHE A 278 -25.39 -10.24 -2.30
N PHE A 279 -25.44 -10.18 -0.98
CA PHE A 279 -24.64 -9.23 -0.21
C PHE A 279 -23.14 -9.60 -0.21
N ILE A 280 -22.78 -10.88 -0.18
CA ILE A 280 -21.41 -11.35 -0.40
C ILE A 280 -20.91 -10.87 -1.77
N PHE A 281 -21.71 -11.01 -2.83
CA PHE A 281 -21.34 -10.53 -4.18
C PHE A 281 -21.11 -9.01 -4.19
N LEU A 282 -22.02 -8.22 -3.62
CA LEU A 282 -21.85 -6.75 -3.57
C LEU A 282 -20.61 -6.33 -2.78
N GLY A 283 -20.24 -7.11 -1.78
CA GLY A 283 -19.07 -6.84 -0.94
C GLY A 283 -17.77 -7.43 -1.47
N GLN A 284 -17.77 -8.16 -2.59
CA GLN A 284 -16.50 -8.51 -3.27
C GLN A 284 -15.74 -7.24 -3.62
N THR A 285 -14.46 -7.17 -3.26
CA THR A 285 -13.67 -5.94 -3.35
C THR A 285 -13.74 -5.24 -4.72
N PRO A 286 -13.64 -5.93 -5.87
CA PRO A 286 -13.79 -5.28 -7.18
C PRO A 286 -15.17 -4.65 -7.38
N ILE A 287 -16.24 -5.33 -6.93
CA ILE A 287 -17.62 -4.85 -7.07
C ILE A 287 -17.88 -3.66 -6.13
N ALA A 288 -17.42 -3.75 -4.88
CA ALA A 288 -17.54 -2.65 -3.91
C ALA A 288 -16.84 -1.38 -4.41
N LEU A 289 -15.63 -1.51 -4.96
CA LEU A 289 -14.89 -0.37 -5.54
C LEU A 289 -15.55 0.16 -6.82
N LEU A 290 -16.08 -0.71 -7.69
CA LEU A 290 -16.84 -0.29 -8.88
C LEU A 290 -18.08 0.52 -8.49
N ILE A 291 -18.89 0.02 -7.56
CA ILE A 291 -20.06 0.73 -7.04
C ILE A 291 -19.65 2.10 -6.48
N THR A 292 -18.58 2.12 -5.68
CA THR A 292 -18.06 3.36 -5.09
C THR A 292 -17.60 4.35 -6.16
N THR A 293 -16.91 3.89 -7.19
CA THR A 293 -16.46 4.74 -8.32
C THR A 293 -17.66 5.37 -9.03
N LEU A 294 -18.68 4.57 -9.36
CA LEU A 294 -19.88 5.07 -10.03
C LEU A 294 -20.64 6.08 -9.15
N VAL A 295 -20.77 5.81 -7.85
CA VAL A 295 -21.39 6.74 -6.90
C VAL A 295 -20.55 8.01 -6.76
N ALA A 296 -19.22 7.91 -6.72
CA ALA A 296 -18.32 9.06 -6.68
C ALA A 296 -18.45 9.92 -7.93
N MET A 297 -18.48 9.34 -9.13
CA MET A 297 -18.72 10.08 -10.39
C MET A 297 -20.07 10.83 -10.35
N ALA A 298 -21.11 10.21 -9.81
CA ALA A 298 -22.43 10.84 -9.71
C ALA A 298 -22.45 11.95 -8.64
N VAL A 299 -21.91 11.71 -7.45
CA VAL A 299 -22.01 12.63 -6.30
C VAL A 299 -20.95 13.74 -6.36
N LEU A 300 -19.70 13.38 -6.68
CA LEU A 300 -18.58 14.32 -6.72
C LEU A 300 -18.40 15.01 -8.08
N GLY A 301 -19.03 14.48 -9.14
CA GLY A 301 -19.02 15.03 -10.49
C GLY A 301 -20.39 15.59 -10.90
N LEU A 302 -21.30 14.74 -11.40
CA LEU A 302 -22.56 15.14 -12.05
C LEU A 302 -23.43 16.05 -11.18
N ARG A 303 -23.65 15.73 -9.90
CA ARG A 303 -24.48 16.54 -8.98
C ARG A 303 -23.88 17.94 -8.70
N ARG A 304 -22.59 18.10 -8.95
CA ARG A 304 -21.89 19.37 -8.77
C ARG A 304 -21.86 20.21 -10.04
N GLY A 305 -22.40 19.70 -11.13
CA GLY A 305 -22.48 20.38 -12.41
C GLY A 305 -21.27 20.18 -13.32
N GLU A 306 -20.39 19.21 -12.97
CA GLU A 306 -19.28 18.83 -13.84
C GLU A 306 -19.81 18.20 -15.14
N ASP A 307 -19.22 18.55 -16.26
CA ASP A 307 -19.52 17.91 -17.53
C ASP A 307 -19.03 16.46 -17.59
N LYS A 308 -19.77 15.62 -18.31
CA LYS A 308 -19.43 14.19 -18.44
C LYS A 308 -18.02 13.97 -19.00
N SER A 309 -17.59 14.80 -19.94
CA SER A 309 -16.24 14.75 -20.52
C SER A 309 -15.17 15.16 -19.51
N ALA A 310 -15.46 16.11 -18.60
CA ALA A 310 -14.55 16.49 -17.52
C ALA A 310 -14.40 15.37 -16.51
N ILE A 311 -15.49 14.68 -16.15
CA ILE A 311 -15.45 13.53 -15.25
C ILE A 311 -14.65 12.37 -15.87
N GLU A 312 -14.87 12.07 -17.16
CA GLU A 312 -14.13 11.07 -17.90
C GLU A 312 -12.62 11.35 -17.89
N LYS A 313 -12.20 12.59 -18.21
CA LYS A 313 -10.81 13.02 -18.18
C LYS A 313 -10.20 12.93 -16.78
N THR A 314 -10.97 13.26 -15.74
CA THR A 314 -10.54 13.13 -14.35
C THR A 314 -10.24 11.68 -14.02
N VAL A 315 -11.14 10.77 -14.35
CA VAL A 315 -10.97 9.33 -14.11
C VAL A 315 -9.80 8.77 -14.92
N GLU A 316 -9.69 9.12 -16.21
CA GLU A 316 -8.58 8.70 -17.08
C GLU A 316 -7.22 9.17 -16.55
N SER A 317 -7.14 10.41 -16.05
CA SER A 317 -5.89 10.98 -15.50
C SER A 317 -5.34 10.22 -14.30
N SER A 318 -6.15 9.38 -13.64
CA SER A 318 -5.72 8.56 -12.51
C SER A 318 -4.91 7.34 -12.92
N LEU A 319 -5.02 6.89 -14.19
CA LEU A 319 -4.40 5.64 -14.67
C LEU A 319 -2.90 5.78 -14.92
N GLY A 320 -2.44 6.93 -15.44
CA GLY A 320 -1.03 7.17 -15.71
C GLY A 320 -0.10 6.91 -14.52
N PRO A 321 -0.34 7.51 -13.36
CA PRO A 321 0.49 7.34 -12.16
C PRO A 321 0.59 5.90 -11.65
N ILE A 322 -0.45 5.09 -11.83
CA ILE A 322 -0.48 3.69 -11.34
C ILE A 322 0.09 2.67 -12.32
N CYS A 323 0.26 3.03 -13.60
CA CYS A 323 0.69 2.10 -14.65
C CYS A 323 1.99 1.38 -14.29
N SER A 324 3.01 2.11 -13.85
CA SER A 324 4.29 1.51 -13.44
C SER A 324 4.14 0.52 -12.29
N VAL A 325 3.32 0.86 -11.30
CA VAL A 325 3.09 0.01 -10.12
C VAL A 325 2.39 -1.28 -10.52
N VAL A 326 1.36 -1.20 -11.35
CA VAL A 326 0.61 -2.37 -11.85
C VAL A 326 1.53 -3.30 -12.65
N LEU A 327 2.36 -2.76 -13.54
CA LEU A 327 3.32 -3.55 -14.33
C LEU A 327 4.38 -4.23 -13.45
N ILE A 328 4.94 -3.53 -12.44
CA ILE A 328 5.92 -4.10 -11.51
C ILE A 328 5.28 -5.21 -10.68
N THR A 329 4.04 -5.03 -10.24
CA THR A 329 3.29 -6.06 -9.50
C THR A 329 3.08 -7.31 -10.36
N GLY A 330 2.67 -7.13 -11.63
CA GLY A 330 2.58 -8.25 -12.57
C GLY A 330 3.92 -8.98 -12.76
N ALA A 331 5.04 -8.24 -12.87
CA ALA A 331 6.37 -8.85 -12.96
C ALA A 331 6.79 -9.57 -11.67
N GLY A 332 6.35 -9.10 -10.50
CA GLY A 332 6.47 -9.83 -9.23
C GLY A 332 5.74 -11.18 -9.27
N GLY A 333 4.50 -11.18 -9.77
CA GLY A 333 3.73 -12.41 -10.01
C GLY A 333 4.37 -13.36 -11.01
N MET A 334 4.99 -12.83 -12.08
CA MET A 334 5.80 -13.60 -13.02
C MET A 334 6.95 -14.32 -12.30
N PHE A 335 7.71 -13.60 -11.48
CA PHE A 335 8.81 -14.17 -10.69
C PHE A 335 8.29 -15.22 -9.69
N GLY A 336 7.24 -14.92 -8.95
CA GLY A 336 6.59 -15.87 -8.02
C GLY A 336 6.10 -17.14 -8.74
N GLY A 337 5.55 -17.02 -9.95
CA GLY A 337 5.15 -18.15 -10.80
C GLY A 337 6.35 -19.05 -11.16
N VAL A 338 7.48 -18.45 -11.52
CA VAL A 338 8.73 -19.19 -11.81
C VAL A 338 9.24 -19.90 -10.56
N LEU A 339 9.24 -19.23 -9.39
CA LEU A 339 9.69 -19.86 -8.13
C LEU A 339 8.84 -21.08 -7.76
N ARG A 340 7.51 -21.01 -7.92
CA ARG A 340 6.59 -22.13 -7.69
C ARG A 340 6.85 -23.27 -8.65
N THR A 341 6.81 -23.00 -9.94
CA THR A 341 6.97 -24.02 -10.98
C THR A 341 8.33 -24.71 -10.90
N SER A 342 9.40 -24.01 -10.56
CA SER A 342 10.77 -24.55 -10.50
C SER A 342 11.06 -25.42 -9.28
N GLY A 343 10.17 -25.49 -8.29
CA GLY A 343 10.43 -26.19 -7.01
C GLY A 343 11.36 -25.41 -6.07
N ILE A 344 11.82 -24.21 -6.45
CA ILE A 344 12.59 -23.33 -5.56
C ILE A 344 11.79 -23.01 -4.31
N GLY A 345 10.48 -22.90 -4.47
CA GLY A 345 9.56 -22.63 -3.40
C GLY A 345 9.62 -23.65 -2.28
N ASP A 346 9.45 -24.90 -2.62
CA ASP A 346 9.47 -26.02 -1.68
C ASP A 346 10.84 -26.12 -1.00
N ALA A 347 11.92 -25.98 -1.77
CA ALA A 347 13.29 -25.98 -1.24
C ALA A 347 13.54 -24.87 -0.21
N LEU A 348 12.97 -23.67 -0.45
CA LEU A 348 13.08 -22.54 0.46
C LEU A 348 12.28 -22.78 1.75
N ALA A 349 11.06 -23.30 1.63
CA ALA A 349 10.19 -23.62 2.74
C ALA A 349 10.80 -24.67 3.68
N ASP A 350 11.32 -25.76 3.13
CA ASP A 350 12.01 -26.81 3.90
C ASP A 350 13.22 -26.26 4.66
N SER A 351 14.00 -25.40 4.01
CA SER A 351 15.18 -24.79 4.63
C SER A 351 14.83 -23.81 5.74
N MET A 352 13.78 -23.00 5.57
CA MET A 352 13.32 -22.08 6.62
C MET A 352 12.79 -22.83 7.84
N SER A 353 12.05 -23.93 7.63
CA SER A 353 11.60 -24.80 8.72
C SER A 353 12.78 -25.35 9.51
N ASN A 354 13.85 -25.77 8.84
CA ASN A 354 15.05 -26.30 9.47
C ASN A 354 15.88 -25.24 10.23
N LEU A 355 15.86 -23.98 9.78
CA LEU A 355 16.59 -22.87 10.42
C LEU A 355 15.84 -22.26 11.62
N GLY A 356 14.57 -22.58 11.82
CA GLY A 356 13.76 -22.06 12.92
C GLY A 356 13.49 -20.57 12.86
N VAL A 357 13.67 -19.90 11.69
CA VAL A 357 13.37 -18.49 11.51
C VAL A 357 11.88 -18.32 11.26
N PRO A 358 11.13 -17.58 12.10
CA PRO A 358 9.72 -17.33 11.85
C PRO A 358 9.49 -16.63 10.51
N VAL A 359 8.60 -17.17 9.67
CA VAL A 359 8.29 -16.62 8.34
C VAL A 359 7.88 -15.14 8.41
N ILE A 360 7.11 -14.75 9.41
CA ILE A 360 6.70 -13.36 9.63
C ILE A 360 7.89 -12.41 9.80
N LEU A 361 8.94 -12.85 10.51
CA LEU A 361 10.16 -12.06 10.71
C LEU A 361 10.98 -11.99 9.42
N ALA A 362 11.09 -13.09 8.68
CA ALA A 362 11.79 -13.13 7.41
C ALA A 362 11.12 -12.21 6.38
N CYS A 363 9.79 -12.23 6.26
CA CYS A 363 9.02 -11.34 5.41
C CYS A 363 9.28 -9.86 5.73
N TYR A 364 9.26 -9.50 7.02
CA TYR A 364 9.59 -8.15 7.47
C TYR A 364 11.00 -7.73 7.08
N LEU A 365 12.00 -8.55 7.39
CA LEU A 365 13.42 -8.21 7.14
C LEU A 365 13.76 -8.11 5.65
N ILE A 366 13.20 -9.00 4.82
CA ILE A 366 13.37 -8.93 3.36
C ILE A 366 12.74 -7.65 2.81
N ALA A 367 11.54 -7.29 3.27
CA ALA A 367 10.90 -6.05 2.87
C ALA A 367 11.71 -4.81 3.31
N VAL A 368 12.30 -4.80 4.51
CA VAL A 368 13.22 -3.75 4.98
C VAL A 368 14.44 -3.64 4.06
N ALA A 369 15.10 -4.76 3.76
CA ALA A 369 16.27 -4.77 2.90
C ALA A 369 15.97 -4.23 1.49
N LEU A 370 14.87 -4.69 0.89
CA LEU A 370 14.41 -4.21 -0.42
C LEU A 370 14.03 -2.72 -0.37
N ARG A 371 13.37 -2.27 0.69
CA ARG A 371 13.01 -0.86 0.87
C ARG A 371 14.23 0.06 0.89
N LEU A 372 15.22 -0.29 1.71
CA LEU A 372 16.47 0.47 1.79
C LEU A 372 17.22 0.47 0.45
N ALA A 373 17.11 -0.61 -0.31
CA ALA A 373 17.76 -0.75 -1.61
C ALA A 373 17.07 0.03 -2.73
N GLN A 374 15.74 -0.08 -2.84
CA GLN A 374 14.96 0.38 -4.01
C GLN A 374 14.34 1.77 -3.82
N GLY A 375 14.05 2.17 -2.58
CA GLY A 375 13.44 3.45 -2.26
C GLY A 375 11.92 3.52 -2.41
N SER A 376 11.23 2.53 -3.01
CA SER A 376 9.77 2.50 -3.15
C SER A 376 9.13 1.51 -2.19
N ALA A 377 8.19 1.96 -1.36
CA ALA A 377 7.47 1.10 -0.42
C ALA A 377 6.63 0.05 -1.16
N THR A 378 5.88 0.45 -2.19
CA THR A 378 5.04 -0.46 -2.96
C THR A 378 5.86 -1.53 -3.67
N VAL A 379 6.98 -1.14 -4.32
CA VAL A 379 7.86 -2.10 -5.01
C VAL A 379 8.54 -3.04 -4.01
N ALA A 380 9.01 -2.53 -2.87
CA ALA A 380 9.60 -3.36 -1.82
C ALA A 380 8.60 -4.38 -1.26
N LEU A 381 7.35 -3.94 -1.00
CA LEU A 381 6.29 -4.80 -0.49
C LEU A 381 5.94 -5.90 -1.50
N THR A 382 5.67 -5.54 -2.75
CA THR A 382 5.27 -6.51 -3.77
C THR A 382 6.39 -7.49 -4.12
N THR A 383 7.63 -7.02 -4.18
CA THR A 383 8.80 -7.87 -4.44
C THR A 383 9.07 -8.80 -3.25
N ALA A 384 9.01 -8.30 -2.01
CA ALA A 384 9.19 -9.14 -0.82
C ALA A 384 8.10 -10.21 -0.73
N ALA A 385 6.84 -9.83 -0.96
CA ALA A 385 5.72 -10.77 -0.95
C ALA A 385 5.91 -11.85 -2.02
N ALA A 386 6.24 -11.47 -3.27
CA ALA A 386 6.49 -12.43 -4.34
C ALA A 386 7.62 -13.41 -4.02
N LEU A 387 8.72 -12.93 -3.40
CA LEU A 387 9.85 -13.76 -2.97
C LEU A 387 9.47 -14.77 -1.87
N MET A 388 8.54 -14.38 -1.00
CA MET A 388 8.18 -15.16 0.18
C MET A 388 6.96 -16.07 -0.03
N VAL A 389 6.29 -16.00 -1.20
CA VAL A 389 5.13 -16.88 -1.52
C VAL A 389 5.38 -18.33 -1.13
N PRO A 390 6.48 -18.96 -1.58
CA PRO A 390 6.64 -20.38 -1.31
C PRO A 390 6.80 -20.71 0.17
N ALA A 391 7.52 -19.86 0.91
CA ALA A 391 7.70 -20.04 2.35
C ALA A 391 6.39 -19.85 3.13
N VAL A 392 5.52 -18.95 2.65
CA VAL A 392 4.20 -18.72 3.24
C VAL A 392 3.24 -19.86 2.90
N GLU A 393 3.21 -20.33 1.64
CA GLU A 393 2.37 -21.47 1.21
C GLU A 393 2.70 -22.75 1.97
N ALA A 394 4.00 -23.05 2.18
CA ALA A 394 4.42 -24.25 2.91
C ALA A 394 4.24 -24.17 4.43
N GLY A 395 4.04 -22.98 4.99
CA GLY A 395 3.97 -22.79 6.45
C GLY A 395 2.66 -23.25 7.11
N GLY A 396 1.61 -23.58 6.36
CA GLY A 396 0.31 -24.04 6.88
C GLY A 396 -0.39 -23.03 7.78
N PHE A 397 -0.25 -21.74 7.49
CA PHE A 397 -0.79 -20.65 8.30
C PHE A 397 -2.31 -20.52 8.21
N SER A 398 -2.95 -20.15 9.32
CA SER A 398 -4.36 -19.77 9.33
C SER A 398 -4.60 -18.46 8.57
N GLU A 399 -5.85 -18.21 8.17
CA GLU A 399 -6.25 -17.00 7.45
C GLU A 399 -5.81 -15.71 8.16
N ILE A 400 -5.98 -15.64 9.48
CA ILE A 400 -5.55 -14.50 10.30
C ILE A 400 -4.02 -14.36 10.28
N GLN A 401 -3.29 -15.47 10.34
CA GLN A 401 -1.83 -15.45 10.28
C GLN A 401 -1.34 -14.97 8.90
N LEU A 402 -1.96 -15.37 7.80
CA LEU A 402 -1.64 -14.88 6.45
C LEU A 402 -1.84 -13.36 6.35
N VAL A 403 -2.94 -12.85 6.89
CA VAL A 403 -3.20 -11.41 6.98
C VAL A 403 -2.09 -10.68 7.77
N LEU A 404 -1.70 -11.23 8.91
CA LEU A 404 -0.67 -10.62 9.76
C LEU A 404 0.74 -10.71 9.15
N ILE A 405 1.06 -11.77 8.42
CA ILE A 405 2.29 -11.89 7.62
C ILE A 405 2.29 -10.84 6.50
N THR A 406 1.16 -10.62 5.84
CA THR A 406 1.00 -9.55 4.84
C THR A 406 1.28 -8.18 5.45
N LEU A 407 0.70 -7.88 6.62
CA LEU A 407 0.91 -6.61 7.31
C LEU A 407 2.33 -6.47 7.89
N ALA A 408 2.98 -7.56 8.27
CA ALA A 408 4.40 -7.56 8.66
C ALA A 408 5.30 -7.18 7.48
N THR A 409 5.05 -7.77 6.31
CA THR A 409 5.75 -7.42 5.05
C THR A 409 5.53 -5.96 4.70
N ALA A 410 4.30 -5.48 4.84
CA ALA A 410 3.93 -4.07 4.66
C ALA A 410 4.67 -3.15 5.63
N ALA A 411 4.76 -3.51 6.91
CA ALA A 411 5.53 -2.76 7.88
C ALA A 411 7.01 -2.66 7.49
N GLY A 412 7.63 -3.74 7.02
CA GLY A 412 9.02 -3.74 6.53
C GLY A 412 9.22 -2.82 5.33
N SER A 413 8.25 -2.79 4.42
CA SER A 413 8.34 -2.03 3.17
C SER A 413 8.35 -0.51 3.34
N VAL A 414 8.06 0.02 4.50
CA VAL A 414 8.06 1.46 4.77
C VAL A 414 9.30 1.93 5.53
N PHE A 415 10.16 1.02 5.97
CA PHE A 415 11.32 1.33 6.79
C PHE A 415 12.27 2.32 6.13
N GLY A 416 12.63 3.41 6.85
CA GLY A 416 13.80 4.20 6.56
C GLY A 416 13.85 4.89 5.18
N SER A 417 12.74 5.53 4.74
CA SER A 417 12.75 6.38 3.53
C SER A 417 13.92 7.36 3.54
N HIS A 418 14.78 7.31 2.51
CA HIS A 418 15.98 8.15 2.42
C HIS A 418 16.20 8.68 0.99
N VAL A 419 17.41 9.08 0.64
CA VAL A 419 17.73 9.80 -0.61
C VAL A 419 17.38 9.05 -1.91
N ASN A 420 17.09 7.78 -1.86
CA ASN A 420 16.63 6.99 -3.01
C ASN A 420 15.09 6.98 -3.19
N ASP A 421 14.35 7.59 -2.28
CA ASP A 421 12.89 7.62 -2.26
C ASP A 421 12.35 8.98 -2.72
N SER A 422 11.36 8.98 -3.62
CA SER A 422 10.65 10.19 -4.05
C SER A 422 9.95 10.89 -2.88
N GLY A 423 9.36 10.11 -1.97
CA GLY A 423 8.69 10.62 -0.77
C GLY A 423 9.65 11.38 0.16
N PHE A 424 10.91 10.94 0.27
CA PHE A 424 11.95 11.67 1.02
C PHE A 424 12.17 13.08 0.47
N TRP A 425 12.34 13.20 -0.84
CA TRP A 425 12.55 14.48 -1.50
C TRP A 425 11.29 15.35 -1.48
N LEU A 426 10.12 14.73 -1.66
CA LEU A 426 8.85 15.44 -1.63
C LEU A 426 8.64 16.10 -0.26
N VAL A 427 8.70 15.32 0.83
CA VAL A 427 8.51 15.84 2.19
C VAL A 427 9.59 16.84 2.56
N GLY A 428 10.86 16.54 2.24
CA GLY A 428 11.98 17.43 2.52
C GLY A 428 11.83 18.81 1.86
N ARG A 429 11.57 18.82 0.56
CA ARG A 429 11.44 20.08 -0.21
C ARG A 429 10.20 20.87 0.15
N LEU A 430 9.05 20.18 0.25
CA LEU A 430 7.78 20.86 0.54
C LEU A 430 7.75 21.48 1.94
N MET A 431 8.45 20.87 2.91
CA MET A 431 8.53 21.42 4.27
C MET A 431 9.77 22.28 4.53
N GLY A 432 10.52 22.63 3.47
CA GLY A 432 11.69 23.52 3.55
C GLY A 432 12.88 22.92 4.28
N MET A 433 12.99 21.59 4.33
CA MET A 433 14.08 20.87 5.01
C MET A 433 15.26 20.59 4.07
N ASP A 434 16.47 20.74 4.58
CA ASP A 434 17.66 20.20 3.94
C ASP A 434 17.75 18.67 4.08
N VAL A 435 18.68 18.05 3.34
CA VAL A 435 18.86 16.59 3.34
C VAL A 435 19.14 16.04 4.75
N SER A 436 19.98 16.73 5.53
CA SER A 436 20.35 16.30 6.88
C SER A 436 19.16 16.32 7.83
N THR A 437 18.34 17.37 7.76
CA THR A 437 17.11 17.49 8.55
C THR A 437 16.08 16.48 8.11
N THR A 438 15.90 16.25 6.80
CA THR A 438 14.97 15.24 6.27
C THR A 438 15.34 13.83 6.75
N LEU A 439 16.64 13.49 6.78
CA LEU A 439 17.12 12.23 7.35
C LEU A 439 16.79 12.11 8.86
N ARG A 440 16.92 13.19 9.62
CA ARG A 440 16.65 13.19 11.07
C ARG A 440 15.18 13.27 11.44
N THR A 441 14.33 13.64 10.50
CA THR A 441 12.88 13.82 10.71
C THR A 441 12.08 12.76 9.98
N TRP A 442 12.00 12.85 8.65
CA TRP A 442 11.18 11.95 7.83
C TRP A 442 11.68 10.51 7.84
N THR A 443 12.98 10.28 7.62
CA THR A 443 13.54 8.92 7.64
C THR A 443 13.31 8.24 8.99
N VAL A 444 13.51 8.97 10.09
CA VAL A 444 13.23 8.47 11.44
C VAL A 444 11.74 8.19 11.62
N ASN A 445 10.85 9.07 11.13
CA ASN A 445 9.41 8.85 11.17
C ASN A 445 9.02 7.56 10.44
N GLN A 446 9.59 7.30 9.27
CA GLN A 446 9.32 6.08 8.50
C GLN A 446 9.86 4.82 9.21
N ALA A 447 11.03 4.91 9.84
CA ALA A 447 11.55 3.83 10.66
C ALA A 447 10.66 3.55 11.89
N LEU A 448 10.11 4.60 12.52
CA LEU A 448 9.14 4.45 13.61
C LEU A 448 7.83 3.82 13.14
N ILE A 449 7.28 4.24 11.99
CA ILE A 449 6.09 3.62 11.39
C ILE A 449 6.32 2.12 11.20
N SER A 450 7.44 1.76 10.60
CA SER A 450 7.81 0.36 10.35
C SER A 450 7.91 -0.45 11.65
N SER A 451 8.73 0.03 12.59
CA SER A 451 9.04 -0.72 13.81
C SER A 451 7.83 -0.83 14.75
N ILE A 452 7.06 0.25 14.92
CA ILE A 452 5.85 0.25 15.76
C ILE A 452 4.77 -0.59 15.09
N GLY A 453 4.56 -0.42 13.77
CA GLY A 453 3.60 -1.22 13.01
C GLY A 453 3.90 -2.70 13.10
N PHE A 454 5.16 -3.10 12.90
CA PHE A 454 5.60 -4.49 13.06
C PHE A 454 5.39 -5.00 14.49
N GLY A 455 5.72 -4.20 15.51
CA GLY A 455 5.48 -4.56 16.91
C GLY A 455 4.00 -4.82 17.21
N ILE A 456 3.09 -4.00 16.68
CA ILE A 456 1.64 -4.20 16.83
C ILE A 456 1.20 -5.47 16.10
N VAL A 457 1.71 -5.71 14.88
CA VAL A 457 1.44 -6.94 14.13
C VAL A 457 1.89 -8.18 14.90
N LEU A 458 3.08 -8.14 15.53
CA LEU A 458 3.56 -9.26 16.35
C LEU A 458 2.67 -9.54 17.57
N ILE A 459 2.10 -8.51 18.19
CA ILE A 459 1.14 -8.66 19.30
C ILE A 459 -0.11 -9.41 18.80
N PHE A 460 -0.68 -9.01 17.66
CA PHE A 460 -1.82 -9.71 17.06
C PHE A 460 -1.46 -11.13 16.62
N TYR A 461 -0.27 -11.32 16.06
CA TYR A 461 0.19 -12.64 15.62
C TYR A 461 0.38 -13.60 16.80
N GLY A 462 0.96 -13.11 17.90
CA GLY A 462 1.07 -13.90 19.13
C GLY A 462 -0.30 -14.25 19.73
N ALA A 463 -1.26 -13.31 19.69
CA ALA A 463 -2.62 -13.57 20.13
C ALA A 463 -3.33 -14.61 19.23
N ALA A 464 -3.15 -14.53 17.92
CA ALA A 464 -3.73 -15.49 16.97
C ALA A 464 -3.12 -16.90 17.08
N ALA A 465 -1.89 -17.02 17.59
CA ALA A 465 -1.26 -18.32 17.83
C ALA A 465 -1.76 -19.03 19.12
N LEU A 466 -2.51 -18.31 19.97
CA LEU A 466 -3.09 -18.85 21.20
C LEU A 466 -4.55 -19.29 21.02
N LEU A 467 -5.16 -18.96 19.88
CA LEU A 467 -6.53 -19.34 19.50
C LEU A 467 -6.51 -20.57 18.61
#